data_b8c7e957dd8e0566ef83c15d9a5565b2
#
_entry.id   b8c7e957dd8e0566ef83c15d9a5565b2
#
_cell.length_a   1.000
_cell.length_b   1.000
_cell.length_c   1.000
_cell.angle_alpha   90.00
_cell.angle_beta   90.00
_cell.angle_gamma   90.00
#
_symmetry.space_group_name_H-M   'P 1'
#
loop_
_entity.id
_entity.type
_entity.pdbx_description
1 polymer ?
#
loop_
_entity_poly.entity_id
_entity_poly.type
_entity_poly.pdbx_seq_one_letter_code
_entity_poly.pdbx_strand_id
1 'polypeptide(L)'
;MRIKKTLIAILGCAVLWSYGIPAFAAEKEASVTSNFHTSQVRIQVNQYDEVGQDWTDPKAILPGSPVPMISEIQNLGTDCYVRVKLTTETETGKEIPFTCFQGISEDWKLAGEYLYYTKILEPKASAEIFQAFELPADWNQEGIAKDTIQIHIQIDAIQSDHFTPDFTSESPWGNVEVQEAVEPEEGYQFRVLEAGDGTCTVRVEGDKILTVPDHFFSELGDMVPGDTLQGTIGIENDNDYEEELYLKIQPESEEQLLQQANLRIVSGDGTIFYDGALISDVLNQFQYLNTYGSGEEGVLHFEISLPEELDNAYSLKDAKMTWTLKAVHEEAVQQVEPSDPGPVVRADVPKTGEASHHIIIGLTIAAGCCIVGMIVYKVRQMKKRI
;
A
#
# COMPACT_ATOMS: atom_id res chain seq x y z
N MET A 1 -33.82 79.00 -9.17
CA MET A 1 -33.38 77.60 -9.40
C MET A 1 -32.07 77.44 -8.64
N ARG A 2 -32.13 76.80 -7.47
CA ARG A 2 -31.01 76.71 -6.51
C ARG A 2 -30.22 75.42 -6.75
N ILE A 3 -28.96 75.54 -7.10
CA ILE A 3 -28.01 74.44 -7.20
C ILE A 3 -27.43 74.20 -5.80
N LYS A 4 -27.74 73.04 -5.19
CA LYS A 4 -27.13 72.61 -3.95
C LYS A 4 -25.76 72.05 -4.26
N LYS A 5 -24.72 72.65 -3.76
CA LYS A 5 -23.38 72.09 -3.74
C LYS A 5 -23.31 71.06 -2.63
N THR A 6 -23.19 69.78 -2.99
CA THR A 6 -22.89 68.74 -2.04
C THR A 6 -21.39 68.56 -1.90
N LEU A 7 -20.88 68.94 -0.73
CA LEU A 7 -19.49 68.70 -0.32
C LEU A 7 -19.30 67.27 0.01
N ILE A 8 -18.53 66.53 -0.79
CA ILE A 8 -18.11 65.21 -0.46
C ILE A 8 -16.81 65.30 0.34
N ALA A 9 -16.90 65.03 1.63
CA ALA A 9 -15.74 64.91 2.50
C ALA A 9 -15.11 63.52 2.18
N ILE A 10 -13.94 63.56 1.55
CA ILE A 10 -13.11 62.36 1.38
C ILE A 10 -12.39 62.11 2.70
N LEU A 11 -12.92 61.19 3.49
CA LEU A 11 -12.23 60.66 4.67
C LEU A 11 -11.07 59.79 4.17
N GLY A 12 -9.87 60.33 4.25
CA GLY A 12 -8.65 59.58 3.98
C GLY A 12 -8.44 58.51 5.08
N CYS A 13 -8.90 57.30 4.86
CA CYS A 13 -8.39 56.15 5.61
C CYS A 13 -6.93 55.95 5.21
N ALA A 14 -6.01 56.44 6.04
CA ALA A 14 -4.64 55.97 6.02
C ALA A 14 -4.65 54.52 6.46
N VAL A 15 -4.75 53.58 5.50
CA VAL A 15 -4.40 52.16 5.71
C VAL A 15 -2.88 52.16 5.86
N LEU A 16 -2.43 52.12 7.10
CA LEU A 16 -1.08 51.67 7.42
C LEU A 16 -0.96 50.24 6.93
N TRP A 17 -0.51 50.06 5.69
CA TRP A 17 0.07 48.81 5.27
C TRP A 17 1.34 48.65 6.09
N SER A 18 1.26 47.90 7.19
CA SER A 18 2.41 47.25 7.73
C SER A 18 2.87 46.29 6.63
N TYR A 19 3.91 46.67 5.92
CA TYR A 19 4.65 45.73 5.09
C TYR A 19 5.29 44.76 6.09
N GLY A 20 4.58 43.68 6.44
CA GLY A 20 5.21 42.51 6.96
C GLY A 20 6.18 42.06 5.87
N ILE A 21 7.44 42.11 6.12
CA ILE A 21 8.45 41.42 5.31
C ILE A 21 8.00 39.97 5.39
N PRO A 22 7.72 39.29 4.26
CA PRO A 22 7.38 37.86 4.35
C PRO A 22 8.56 37.18 5.06
N ALA A 23 8.28 36.54 6.18
CA ALA A 23 9.21 35.60 6.77
C ALA A 23 9.47 34.56 5.69
N PHE A 24 10.69 34.44 5.23
CA PHE A 24 11.07 33.33 4.35
C PHE A 24 11.21 32.10 5.25
N ALA A 25 10.21 31.23 5.21
CA ALA A 25 10.36 29.93 5.80
C ALA A 25 11.36 29.14 4.94
N ALA A 26 12.41 28.64 5.55
CA ALA A 26 13.30 27.69 4.90
C ALA A 26 12.63 26.32 4.93
N GLU A 27 12.30 25.80 3.75
CA GLU A 27 11.66 24.50 3.58
C GLU A 27 12.69 23.47 3.09
N LYS A 28 12.64 22.26 3.65
CA LYS A 28 13.49 21.11 3.28
C LYS A 28 12.59 19.94 3.04
N GLU A 29 12.86 19.15 2.00
CA GLU A 29 12.07 17.97 1.67
C GLU A 29 12.98 16.77 1.42
N ALA A 30 12.51 15.58 1.82
CA ALA A 30 13.08 14.29 1.45
C ALA A 30 11.95 13.35 1.07
N SER A 31 12.14 12.59 0.00
CA SER A 31 11.15 11.64 -0.49
C SER A 31 11.74 10.26 -0.65
N VAL A 32 10.93 9.25 -0.36
CA VAL A 32 11.23 7.84 -0.60
C VAL A 32 10.04 7.19 -1.30
N THR A 33 10.32 6.35 -2.30
CA THR A 33 9.29 5.54 -2.95
C THR A 33 9.24 4.18 -2.30
N SER A 34 8.04 3.77 -1.90
CA SER A 34 7.76 2.46 -1.32
C SER A 34 7.06 1.57 -2.32
N ASN A 35 7.42 0.28 -2.31
CA ASN A 35 6.73 -0.78 -3.02
C ASN A 35 5.82 -1.49 -2.03
N PHE A 36 4.57 -1.65 -2.43
CA PHE A 36 3.56 -2.38 -1.71
C PHE A 36 3.10 -3.55 -2.59
N HIS A 37 3.21 -4.77 -2.09
CA HIS A 37 2.87 -5.96 -2.84
C HIS A 37 1.82 -6.77 -2.10
N THR A 38 0.81 -7.27 -2.84
CA THR A 38 -0.15 -8.22 -2.32
C THR A 38 0.12 -9.59 -2.91
N SER A 39 0.23 -10.59 -2.06
CA SER A 39 0.42 -11.97 -2.47
C SER A 39 -0.90 -12.73 -2.55
N GLN A 40 -0.82 -13.97 -2.99
CA GLN A 40 -1.96 -14.89 -3.11
C GLN A 40 -1.51 -16.29 -2.75
N VAL A 41 -2.40 -17.04 -2.12
CA VAL A 41 -2.25 -18.50 -2.04
C VAL A 41 -2.33 -19.07 -3.45
N ARG A 42 -1.30 -19.80 -3.86
CA ARG A 42 -1.27 -20.46 -5.15
C ARG A 42 -0.74 -21.87 -5.02
N ILE A 43 -1.47 -22.80 -5.59
CA ILE A 43 -1.15 -24.22 -5.57
C ILE A 43 -1.14 -24.80 -6.97
N GLN A 44 -0.30 -25.79 -7.18
CA GLN A 44 -0.22 -26.56 -8.42
C GLN A 44 -0.33 -28.04 -8.09
N VAL A 45 -1.04 -28.78 -8.93
CA VAL A 45 -1.09 -30.25 -8.86
C VAL A 45 -0.08 -30.82 -9.82
N ASN A 46 0.75 -31.71 -9.33
CA ASN A 46 1.68 -32.46 -10.13
C ASN A 46 1.30 -33.98 -10.03
N GLN A 47 1.38 -34.67 -11.14
CA GLN A 47 1.11 -36.11 -11.19
C GLN A 47 2.28 -36.82 -11.88
N TYR A 48 2.75 -37.89 -11.26
CA TYR A 48 3.90 -38.67 -11.73
C TYR A 48 3.59 -40.16 -11.76
N ASP A 49 4.34 -40.88 -12.59
CA ASP A 49 4.39 -42.35 -12.52
C ASP A 49 5.41 -42.83 -11.46
N GLU A 50 5.57 -44.15 -11.34
CA GLU A 50 6.47 -44.78 -10.36
C GLU A 50 7.96 -44.44 -10.51
N VAL A 51 8.37 -43.93 -11.68
CA VAL A 51 9.74 -43.50 -11.95
C VAL A 51 9.90 -41.96 -11.93
N GLY A 52 8.88 -41.23 -11.54
CA GLY A 52 8.90 -39.78 -11.41
C GLY A 52 8.80 -39.03 -12.73
N GLN A 53 8.28 -39.66 -13.79
CA GLN A 53 7.95 -39.01 -15.04
C GLN A 53 6.50 -38.47 -14.96
N ASP A 54 6.24 -37.38 -15.67
CA ASP A 54 4.91 -36.83 -15.75
C ASP A 54 3.88 -37.87 -16.18
N TRP A 55 2.75 -37.89 -15.46
CA TRP A 55 1.67 -38.82 -15.74
C TRP A 55 1.11 -38.59 -17.14
N THR A 56 0.87 -39.69 -17.86
CA THR A 56 0.26 -39.64 -19.19
C THR A 56 -0.97 -40.57 -19.25
N ASP A 57 -2.11 -40.00 -19.59
CA ASP A 57 -3.37 -40.73 -19.83
C ASP A 57 -3.50 -41.21 -21.29
N PRO A 58 -4.30 -42.24 -21.52
CA PRO A 58 -4.91 -43.19 -20.53
C PRO A 58 -4.00 -44.34 -20.15
N LYS A 59 -4.19 -44.86 -18.93
CA LYS A 59 -3.54 -46.13 -18.47
C LYS A 59 -4.56 -47.24 -18.39
N ALA A 60 -4.17 -48.46 -18.74
CA ALA A 60 -5.00 -49.64 -18.55
C ALA A 60 -4.97 -50.07 -17.07
N ILE A 61 -6.14 -50.15 -16.46
CA ILE A 61 -6.31 -50.54 -15.06
C ILE A 61 -6.87 -51.99 -14.99
N LEU A 62 -6.20 -52.87 -14.24
CA LEU A 62 -6.68 -54.22 -13.95
C LEU A 62 -7.16 -54.28 -12.49
N PRO A 63 -8.37 -54.79 -12.20
CA PRO A 63 -8.81 -54.98 -10.83
C PRO A 63 -7.80 -55.81 -10.01
N GLY A 64 -7.51 -55.35 -8.79
CA GLY A 64 -6.53 -55.96 -7.90
C GLY A 64 -5.06 -55.69 -8.26
N SER A 65 -4.81 -54.79 -9.22
CA SER A 65 -3.46 -54.35 -9.56
C SER A 65 -3.36 -52.82 -9.38
N PRO A 66 -2.51 -52.33 -8.48
CA PRO A 66 -2.31 -50.93 -8.31
C PRO A 66 -1.67 -50.30 -9.56
N VAL A 67 -2.16 -49.16 -9.97
CA VAL A 67 -1.54 -48.31 -11.00
C VAL A 67 -0.84 -47.16 -10.26
N PRO A 68 0.48 -47.13 -10.28
CA PRO A 68 1.23 -46.01 -9.67
C PRO A 68 0.81 -44.70 -10.31
N MET A 69 0.27 -43.81 -9.50
CA MET A 69 -0.12 -42.45 -9.86
C MET A 69 0.12 -41.56 -8.65
N ILE A 70 1.30 -41.04 -8.55
CA ILE A 70 1.68 -40.15 -7.44
C ILE A 70 1.10 -38.79 -7.73
N SER A 71 0.21 -38.32 -6.86
CA SER A 71 -0.39 -36.98 -6.96
C SER A 71 0.06 -36.12 -5.79
N GLU A 72 0.64 -35.00 -6.06
CA GLU A 72 1.10 -34.08 -5.05
C GLU A 72 0.60 -32.65 -5.32
N ILE A 73 0.49 -31.87 -4.26
CA ILE A 73 0.24 -30.43 -4.30
C ILE A 73 1.55 -29.73 -4.02
N GLN A 74 1.92 -28.76 -4.84
CA GLN A 74 3.02 -27.84 -4.59
C GLN A 74 2.48 -26.45 -4.30
N ASN A 75 2.96 -25.83 -3.22
CA ASN A 75 2.65 -24.43 -2.92
C ASN A 75 3.61 -23.51 -3.71
N LEU A 76 3.05 -22.63 -4.53
CA LEU A 76 3.78 -21.60 -5.30
C LEU A 76 3.57 -20.18 -4.75
N GLY A 77 2.75 -20.04 -3.70
CA GLY A 77 2.39 -18.77 -3.08
C GLY A 77 2.86 -18.66 -1.62
N THR A 78 2.02 -18.06 -0.78
CA THR A 78 2.24 -17.91 0.67
C THR A 78 1.87 -19.17 1.43
N ASP A 79 2.23 -19.23 2.72
CA ASP A 79 1.84 -20.28 3.65
C ASP A 79 0.33 -20.53 3.63
N CYS A 80 -0.06 -21.80 3.50
CA CYS A 80 -1.48 -22.12 3.38
C CYS A 80 -1.85 -23.46 4.02
N TYR A 81 -3.14 -23.61 4.34
CA TYR A 81 -3.78 -24.89 4.52
C TYR A 81 -4.42 -25.32 3.21
N VAL A 82 -4.41 -26.63 2.94
CA VAL A 82 -5.01 -27.20 1.74
C VAL A 82 -6.01 -28.29 2.09
N ARG A 83 -7.07 -28.41 1.28
CA ARG A 83 -7.98 -29.54 1.30
C ARG A 83 -8.22 -30.04 -0.11
N VAL A 84 -8.51 -31.31 -0.25
CA VAL A 84 -8.68 -31.97 -1.53
C VAL A 84 -10.01 -32.73 -1.53
N LYS A 85 -10.78 -32.60 -2.59
CA LYS A 85 -11.93 -33.44 -2.90
C LYS A 85 -11.58 -34.33 -4.09
N LEU A 86 -11.59 -35.64 -3.86
CA LEU A 86 -11.37 -36.64 -4.89
C LEU A 86 -12.74 -37.17 -5.34
N THR A 87 -13.06 -37.00 -6.61
CA THR A 87 -14.27 -37.56 -7.21
C THR A 87 -13.92 -38.40 -8.43
N THR A 88 -14.73 -39.41 -8.71
CA THR A 88 -14.53 -40.29 -9.84
C THR A 88 -15.81 -40.39 -10.63
N GLU A 89 -15.68 -40.39 -11.96
CA GLU A 89 -16.77 -40.59 -12.90
C GLU A 89 -16.47 -41.82 -13.78
N THR A 90 -17.49 -42.63 -14.02
CA THR A 90 -17.42 -43.79 -14.91
C THR A 90 -18.52 -43.67 -15.96
N GLU A 91 -18.29 -44.19 -17.19
CA GLU A 91 -19.31 -44.17 -18.25
C GLU A 91 -20.57 -44.99 -17.88
N THR A 92 -20.39 -46.01 -17.05
CA THR A 92 -21.50 -46.89 -16.57
C THR A 92 -22.21 -46.32 -15.35
N GLY A 93 -21.73 -45.22 -14.76
CA GLY A 93 -22.24 -44.67 -13.50
C GLY A 93 -21.92 -45.53 -12.28
N LYS A 94 -20.94 -46.41 -12.38
CA LYS A 94 -20.50 -47.25 -11.24
C LYS A 94 -19.72 -46.37 -10.24
N GLU A 95 -20.12 -46.45 -9.00
CA GLU A 95 -19.48 -45.75 -7.90
C GLU A 95 -18.12 -46.39 -7.54
N ILE A 96 -17.06 -45.59 -7.51
CA ILE A 96 -15.70 -46.01 -7.17
C ILE A 96 -15.48 -45.73 -5.68
N PRO A 97 -15.16 -46.72 -4.86
CA PRO A 97 -14.88 -46.51 -3.44
C PRO A 97 -13.64 -45.64 -3.22
N PHE A 98 -13.69 -44.77 -2.21
CA PHE A 98 -12.56 -43.92 -1.81
C PHE A 98 -11.29 -44.75 -1.49
N THR A 99 -11.48 -45.98 -1.01
CA THR A 99 -10.38 -46.93 -0.73
C THR A 99 -9.57 -47.34 -1.95
N CYS A 100 -10.00 -46.98 -3.17
CA CYS A 100 -9.21 -47.17 -4.38
C CYS A 100 -7.99 -46.25 -4.46
N PHE A 101 -7.99 -45.14 -3.73
CA PHE A 101 -6.84 -44.25 -3.60
C PHE A 101 -5.90 -44.81 -2.52
N GLN A 102 -4.70 -45.23 -2.91
CA GLN A 102 -3.74 -45.89 -2.06
C GLN A 102 -2.59 -44.97 -1.68
N GLY A 103 -1.99 -45.18 -0.49
CA GLY A 103 -0.80 -44.43 -0.05
C GLY A 103 -1.08 -43.03 0.48
N ILE A 104 -2.33 -42.74 0.86
CA ILE A 104 -2.66 -41.49 1.56
C ILE A 104 -1.99 -41.51 2.93
N SER A 105 -1.15 -40.50 3.21
CA SER A 105 -0.41 -40.44 4.47
C SER A 105 -1.31 -40.03 5.65
N GLU A 106 -0.84 -40.25 6.87
CA GLU A 106 -1.52 -39.85 8.11
C GLU A 106 -1.55 -38.34 8.32
N ASP A 107 -0.83 -37.58 7.51
CA ASP A 107 -0.88 -36.11 7.49
C ASP A 107 -2.20 -35.60 6.89
N TRP A 108 -2.95 -36.47 6.23
CA TRP A 108 -4.26 -36.14 5.68
C TRP A 108 -5.38 -36.70 6.56
N LYS A 109 -6.35 -35.84 6.84
CA LYS A 109 -7.55 -36.20 7.58
C LYS A 109 -8.77 -36.11 6.67
N LEU A 110 -9.46 -37.25 6.51
CA LEU A 110 -10.76 -37.27 5.84
C LEU A 110 -11.85 -36.73 6.80
N ALA A 111 -12.55 -35.68 6.38
CA ALA A 111 -13.71 -35.14 7.06
C ALA A 111 -14.75 -34.69 6.01
N GLY A 112 -15.98 -35.26 6.09
CA GLY A 112 -16.99 -35.06 5.06
C GLY A 112 -16.51 -35.62 3.71
N GLU A 113 -16.53 -34.78 2.69
CA GLU A 113 -16.10 -35.09 1.32
C GLU A 113 -14.66 -34.68 1.01
N TYR A 114 -13.93 -34.13 1.98
CA TYR A 114 -12.59 -33.56 1.78
C TYR A 114 -11.53 -34.27 2.59
N LEU A 115 -10.36 -34.42 1.99
CA LEU A 115 -9.09 -34.68 2.67
C LEU A 115 -8.48 -33.32 3.06
N TYR A 116 -8.19 -33.14 4.32
CA TYR A 116 -7.55 -31.93 4.86
C TYR A 116 -6.09 -32.23 5.20
N TYR A 117 -5.16 -31.48 4.63
CA TYR A 117 -3.77 -31.53 5.07
C TYR A 117 -3.65 -30.87 6.42
N THR A 118 -3.11 -31.57 7.42
CA THR A 118 -3.15 -31.16 8.82
C THR A 118 -2.02 -30.20 9.22
N LYS A 119 -1.10 -29.93 8.29
CA LYS A 119 0.05 -29.05 8.49
C LYS A 119 -0.08 -27.82 7.58
N ILE A 120 0.66 -26.77 7.91
CA ILE A 120 0.85 -25.65 6.99
C ILE A 120 1.71 -26.14 5.83
N LEU A 121 1.31 -25.82 4.62
CA LEU A 121 2.09 -26.05 3.41
C LEU A 121 2.87 -24.76 3.10
N GLU A 122 4.15 -24.78 3.45
CA GLU A 122 5.06 -23.63 3.27
C GLU A 122 5.32 -23.34 1.77
N PRO A 123 5.77 -22.12 1.42
CA PRO A 123 6.18 -21.77 0.05
C PRO A 123 7.20 -22.75 -0.51
N LYS A 124 6.99 -23.23 -1.73
CA LYS A 124 7.80 -24.22 -2.46
C LYS A 124 7.77 -25.64 -1.88
N ALA A 125 7.07 -25.85 -0.76
CA ALA A 125 6.87 -27.20 -0.23
C ALA A 125 5.82 -27.96 -1.05
N SER A 126 5.87 -29.29 -0.96
CA SER A 126 4.90 -30.19 -1.57
C SER A 126 4.28 -31.13 -0.54
N ALA A 127 3.02 -31.48 -0.77
CA ALA A 127 2.29 -32.48 0.01
C ALA A 127 1.73 -33.57 -0.93
N GLU A 128 2.16 -34.81 -0.74
CA GLU A 128 1.66 -35.94 -1.50
C GLU A 128 0.24 -36.31 -1.03
N ILE A 129 -0.71 -36.45 -2.00
CA ILE A 129 -2.11 -36.76 -1.72
C ILE A 129 -2.28 -38.28 -1.63
N PHE A 130 -1.90 -38.98 -2.71
CA PHE A 130 -1.94 -40.45 -2.80
C PHE A 130 -0.87 -40.94 -3.80
N GLN A 131 -0.53 -42.23 -3.74
CA GLN A 131 0.57 -42.80 -4.51
C GLN A 131 0.12 -43.72 -5.64
N ALA A 132 -1.06 -44.36 -5.51
CA ALA A 132 -1.56 -45.27 -6.52
C ALA A 132 -3.09 -45.31 -6.53
N PHE A 133 -3.62 -45.82 -7.62
CA PHE A 133 -5.04 -46.10 -7.77
C PHE A 133 -5.23 -47.60 -8.03
N GLU A 134 -6.08 -48.27 -7.24
CA GLU A 134 -6.32 -49.70 -7.33
C GLU A 134 -7.81 -50.01 -7.25
N LEU A 135 -8.35 -50.71 -8.28
CA LEU A 135 -9.72 -51.18 -8.25
C LEU A 135 -9.83 -52.43 -7.41
N PRO A 136 -10.96 -52.67 -6.71
CA PRO A 136 -11.19 -53.89 -5.95
C PRO A 136 -10.97 -55.18 -6.80
N ALA A 137 -10.23 -56.14 -6.26
CA ALA A 137 -9.87 -57.36 -6.99
C ALA A 137 -11.07 -58.22 -7.36
N ASP A 138 -12.17 -58.13 -6.62
CA ASP A 138 -13.42 -58.86 -6.86
C ASP A 138 -14.31 -58.24 -7.95
N TRP A 139 -13.90 -57.11 -8.51
CA TRP A 139 -14.60 -56.52 -9.63
C TRP A 139 -14.37 -57.32 -10.89
N ASN A 140 -15.43 -58.07 -11.33
CA ASN A 140 -15.30 -58.86 -12.53
C ASN A 140 -15.17 -57.99 -13.79
N GLN A 141 -14.45 -58.55 -14.75
CA GLN A 141 -14.05 -57.82 -15.96
C GLN A 141 -15.21 -57.45 -16.89
N GLU A 142 -16.40 -58.06 -16.78
CA GLU A 142 -17.50 -57.82 -17.73
C GLU A 142 -18.16 -56.44 -17.59
N GLY A 143 -18.16 -55.84 -16.39
CA GLY A 143 -18.77 -54.53 -16.15
C GLY A 143 -17.82 -53.32 -16.28
N ILE A 144 -16.51 -53.56 -16.14
CA ILE A 144 -15.48 -52.50 -16.09
C ILE A 144 -14.47 -52.55 -17.23
N ALA A 145 -14.30 -53.74 -17.88
CA ALA A 145 -13.27 -53.93 -18.90
C ALA A 145 -13.36 -52.99 -20.12
N LYS A 146 -14.41 -52.20 -20.25
CA LYS A 146 -14.61 -51.22 -21.31
C LYS A 146 -14.99 -49.81 -20.77
N ASP A 147 -14.94 -49.65 -19.46
CA ASP A 147 -15.33 -48.36 -18.84
C ASP A 147 -14.11 -47.44 -18.75
N THR A 148 -14.36 -46.15 -18.94
CA THR A 148 -13.36 -45.13 -18.72
C THR A 148 -13.62 -44.52 -17.35
N ILE A 149 -12.57 -44.51 -16.51
CA ILE A 149 -12.64 -43.90 -15.19
C ILE A 149 -11.94 -42.53 -15.28
N GLN A 150 -12.66 -41.49 -14.98
CA GLN A 150 -12.11 -40.16 -14.82
C GLN A 150 -11.96 -39.84 -13.34
N ILE A 151 -10.78 -39.37 -12.95
CA ILE A 151 -10.47 -38.95 -11.59
C ILE A 151 -10.38 -37.42 -11.60
N HIS A 152 -11.22 -36.79 -10.81
CA HIS A 152 -11.22 -35.31 -10.64
C HIS A 152 -10.62 -34.99 -9.28
N ILE A 153 -9.63 -34.13 -9.27
CA ILE A 153 -8.96 -33.62 -8.08
C ILE A 153 -9.30 -32.13 -7.96
N GLN A 154 -10.22 -31.82 -7.08
CA GLN A 154 -10.50 -30.41 -6.72
C GLN A 154 -9.66 -30.07 -5.50
N ILE A 155 -8.96 -28.94 -5.54
CA ILE A 155 -8.13 -28.48 -4.44
C ILE A 155 -8.56 -27.07 -4.06
N ASP A 156 -8.79 -26.90 -2.77
CA ASP A 156 -9.03 -25.59 -2.17
C ASP A 156 -7.85 -25.28 -1.24
N ALA A 157 -7.42 -24.04 -1.21
CA ALA A 157 -6.38 -23.56 -0.32
C ALA A 157 -6.81 -22.26 0.35
N ILE A 158 -6.36 -22.08 1.58
CA ILE A 158 -6.61 -20.87 2.37
C ILE A 158 -5.30 -20.45 3.03
N GLN A 159 -5.02 -19.15 3.08
CA GLN A 159 -3.84 -18.63 3.79
C GLN A 159 -3.84 -19.10 5.25
N SER A 160 -2.66 -19.40 5.78
CA SER A 160 -2.53 -19.84 7.18
C SER A 160 -2.58 -18.66 8.15
N ASP A 161 -2.22 -17.46 7.69
CA ASP A 161 -2.32 -16.26 8.48
C ASP A 161 -3.79 -15.90 8.73
N HIS A 162 -4.11 -15.53 9.94
CA HIS A 162 -5.46 -15.18 10.40
C HIS A 162 -6.49 -16.34 10.32
N PHE A 163 -6.06 -17.57 10.00
CA PHE A 163 -6.92 -18.74 9.93
C PHE A 163 -6.34 -19.93 10.69
N THR A 164 -7.16 -20.57 11.53
CA THR A 164 -6.78 -21.78 12.26
C THR A 164 -7.85 -22.86 12.09
N PRO A 165 -7.56 -23.97 11.38
CA PRO A 165 -8.51 -25.08 11.22
C PRO A 165 -8.77 -25.79 12.53
N ASP A 166 -10.04 -26.18 12.76
CA ASP A 166 -10.39 -27.12 13.83
C ASP A 166 -10.42 -28.56 13.31
N PHE A 167 -9.25 -29.20 13.31
CA PHE A 167 -9.15 -30.60 12.85
C PHE A 167 -9.88 -31.60 13.74
N THR A 168 -10.50 -31.21 14.85
CA THR A 168 -11.37 -32.09 15.66
C THR A 168 -12.82 -32.10 15.17
N SER A 169 -13.20 -31.11 14.38
CA SER A 169 -14.52 -30.94 13.79
C SER A 169 -14.76 -31.87 12.59
N GLU A 170 -16.03 -32.11 12.24
CA GLU A 170 -16.44 -32.73 10.99
C GLU A 170 -16.27 -31.77 9.78
N SER A 171 -16.16 -30.47 10.04
CA SER A 171 -15.89 -29.42 9.05
C SER A 171 -14.71 -28.57 9.54
N PRO A 172 -13.45 -29.00 9.33
CA PRO A 172 -12.26 -28.32 9.86
C PRO A 172 -12.13 -26.85 9.47
N TRP A 173 -12.64 -26.46 8.32
CA TRP A 173 -12.63 -25.07 7.84
C TRP A 173 -13.93 -24.31 8.12
N GLY A 174 -14.91 -24.94 8.83
CA GLY A 174 -16.19 -24.31 9.13
C GLY A 174 -16.96 -23.93 7.86
N ASN A 175 -17.41 -22.67 7.82
CA ASN A 175 -18.18 -22.11 6.70
C ASN A 175 -17.36 -21.15 5.82
N VAL A 176 -16.05 -21.33 5.73
CA VAL A 176 -15.21 -20.48 4.87
C VAL A 176 -15.63 -20.64 3.42
N GLU A 177 -15.91 -19.50 2.78
CA GLU A 177 -16.16 -19.42 1.34
C GLU A 177 -14.82 -19.32 0.61
N VAL A 178 -14.55 -20.29 -0.27
CA VAL A 178 -13.34 -20.29 -1.09
C VAL A 178 -13.64 -19.56 -2.39
N GLN A 179 -12.87 -18.53 -2.66
CA GLN A 179 -12.98 -17.74 -3.90
C GLN A 179 -12.11 -18.35 -5.00
N GLU A 180 -12.47 -18.10 -6.24
CA GLU A 180 -11.62 -18.45 -7.38
C GLU A 180 -10.32 -17.64 -7.36
N ALA A 181 -9.19 -18.31 -7.59
CA ALA A 181 -7.89 -17.66 -7.65
C ALA A 181 -7.78 -16.76 -8.88
N VAL A 182 -7.11 -15.61 -8.73
CA VAL A 182 -6.80 -14.74 -9.87
C VAL A 182 -5.62 -15.35 -10.65
N GLU A 183 -5.79 -15.50 -11.96
CA GLU A 183 -4.68 -15.91 -12.80
C GLU A 183 -3.67 -14.75 -12.93
N PRO A 184 -2.39 -15.00 -12.68
CA PRO A 184 -1.37 -13.98 -12.81
C PRO A 184 -1.18 -13.57 -14.27
N GLU A 185 -0.72 -12.33 -14.48
CA GLU A 185 -0.33 -11.88 -15.81
C GLU A 185 0.82 -12.73 -16.38
N GLU A 186 0.88 -12.82 -17.72
CA GLU A 186 1.93 -13.60 -18.40
C GLU A 186 3.32 -13.06 -18.03
N GLY A 187 4.18 -13.95 -17.52
CA GLY A 187 5.53 -13.60 -17.06
C GLY A 187 5.62 -13.18 -15.59
N TYR A 188 4.52 -13.18 -14.83
CA TYR A 188 4.56 -12.95 -13.40
C TYR A 188 5.45 -13.99 -12.70
N GLN A 189 6.36 -13.52 -11.86
CA GLN A 189 7.22 -14.40 -11.07
C GLN A 189 6.83 -14.28 -9.60
N PHE A 190 6.40 -15.41 -9.03
CA PHE A 190 6.14 -15.49 -7.60
C PHE A 190 7.42 -15.26 -6.83
N ARG A 191 7.38 -14.29 -5.96
CA ARG A 191 8.47 -13.95 -5.05
C ARG A 191 7.88 -13.74 -3.66
N VAL A 192 8.60 -14.16 -2.65
CA VAL A 192 8.32 -13.80 -1.27
C VAL A 192 9.22 -12.62 -0.95
N LEU A 193 8.63 -11.48 -0.65
CA LEU A 193 9.35 -10.28 -0.20
C LEU A 193 9.39 -10.30 1.32
N GLU A 194 10.59 -10.28 1.87
CA GLU A 194 10.72 -10.08 3.32
C GLU A 194 10.53 -8.57 3.60
N ALA A 195 9.65 -8.26 4.54
CA ALA A 195 9.53 -6.89 5.04
C ALA A 195 10.85 -6.47 5.68
N GLY A 196 11.27 -5.23 5.45
CA GLY A 196 12.37 -4.63 6.20
C GLY A 196 12.06 -4.60 7.71
N ASP A 197 13.05 -4.27 8.53
CA ASP A 197 12.87 -4.20 9.99
C ASP A 197 11.89 -3.09 10.45
N GLY A 198 11.35 -2.32 9.52
CA GLY A 198 10.34 -1.28 9.77
C GLY A 198 10.86 -0.12 10.63
N THR A 199 12.17 -0.01 10.83
CA THR A 199 12.77 1.07 11.63
C THR A 199 13.60 2.03 10.78
N CYS A 200 13.47 3.33 11.04
CA CYS A 200 14.35 4.32 10.46
C CYS A 200 14.54 5.53 11.40
N THR A 201 15.59 6.29 11.16
CA THR A 201 15.81 7.59 11.79
C THR A 201 15.75 8.68 10.72
N VAL A 202 14.94 9.69 10.95
CA VAL A 202 14.85 10.92 10.18
C VAL A 202 15.57 12.01 10.97
N ARG A 203 16.68 12.50 10.39
CA ARG A 203 17.49 13.56 10.99
C ARG A 203 17.37 14.83 10.18
N VAL A 204 17.01 15.93 10.83
CA VAL A 204 16.98 17.27 10.24
C VAL A 204 18.24 18.00 10.63
N GLU A 205 19.13 18.22 9.66
CA GLU A 205 20.45 18.84 9.88
C GLU A 205 20.72 19.93 8.82
N GLY A 206 20.92 21.16 9.25
CA GLY A 206 21.13 22.29 8.35
C GLY A 206 19.95 22.49 7.42
N ASP A 207 20.20 22.41 6.12
CA ASP A 207 19.23 22.54 5.04
C ASP A 207 18.76 21.18 4.44
N LYS A 208 18.93 20.09 5.17
CA LYS A 208 18.67 18.73 4.69
C LYS A 208 17.83 17.91 5.66
N ILE A 209 17.10 16.95 5.10
CA ILE A 209 16.54 15.82 5.83
C ILE A 209 17.33 14.59 5.40
N LEU A 210 17.87 13.87 6.36
CA LEU A 210 18.60 12.62 6.16
C LEU A 210 17.76 11.48 6.73
N THR A 211 17.64 10.40 5.99
CA THR A 211 16.99 9.16 6.44
C THR A 211 18.01 8.06 6.59
N VAL A 212 17.97 7.31 7.69
CA VAL A 212 18.88 6.20 7.97
C VAL A 212 18.06 4.98 8.41
N PRO A 213 18.00 3.92 7.61
CA PRO A 213 18.61 3.76 6.29
C PRO A 213 17.95 4.63 5.21
N ASP A 214 18.67 4.92 4.14
CA ASP A 214 18.21 5.78 3.03
C ASP A 214 17.13 5.15 2.16
N HIS A 215 16.91 3.84 2.30
CA HIS A 215 15.88 3.05 1.63
C HIS A 215 14.69 2.69 2.55
N PHE A 216 14.50 3.45 3.60
CA PHE A 216 13.37 3.32 4.52
C PHE A 216 12.03 3.22 3.77
N PHE A 217 11.19 2.23 4.15
CA PHE A 217 9.94 1.91 3.48
C PHE A 217 10.04 1.59 1.97
N SER A 218 11.22 1.35 1.42
CA SER A 218 11.33 0.98 0.02
C SER A 218 10.64 -0.35 -0.29
N GLU A 219 10.70 -1.31 0.66
CA GLU A 219 10.04 -2.62 0.55
C GLU A 219 9.17 -2.84 1.79
N LEU A 220 7.85 -2.86 1.59
CA LEU A 220 6.89 -3.13 2.66
C LEU A 220 6.60 -4.62 2.84
N GLY A 221 7.24 -5.48 2.01
CA GLY A 221 7.01 -6.92 2.03
C GLY A 221 5.75 -7.36 1.30
N ASP A 222 5.49 -8.66 1.37
CA ASP A 222 4.26 -9.26 0.87
C ASP A 222 3.18 -9.16 1.94
N MET A 223 2.01 -8.69 1.56
CA MET A 223 0.85 -8.62 2.45
C MET A 223 -0.32 -9.43 1.89
N VAL A 224 -1.07 -10.03 2.77
CA VAL A 224 -2.35 -10.68 2.48
C VAL A 224 -3.47 -9.99 3.24
N PRO A 225 -4.74 -10.14 2.84
CA PRO A 225 -5.86 -9.60 3.60
C PRO A 225 -5.80 -9.97 5.08
N GLY A 226 -5.98 -8.99 5.96
CA GLY A 226 -5.83 -9.14 7.41
C GLY A 226 -4.46 -8.77 7.98
N ASP A 227 -3.42 -8.67 7.14
CA ASP A 227 -2.08 -8.33 7.60
C ASP A 227 -1.96 -6.91 8.11
N THR A 228 -1.06 -6.76 9.05
CA THR A 228 -0.66 -5.47 9.62
C THR A 228 0.85 -5.37 9.67
N LEU A 229 1.40 -4.38 8.97
CA LEU A 229 2.79 -3.99 9.02
C LEU A 229 2.98 -2.88 10.04
N GLN A 230 3.93 -3.02 10.94
CA GLN A 230 4.28 -2.00 11.93
C GLN A 230 5.71 -1.53 11.73
N GLY A 231 5.95 -0.26 12.02
CA GLY A 231 7.29 0.29 12.01
C GLY A 231 7.44 1.51 12.89
N THR A 232 8.68 1.97 13.01
CA THR A 232 9.05 3.06 13.90
C THR A 232 9.97 4.05 13.20
N ILE A 233 9.64 5.32 13.26
CA ILE A 233 10.46 6.43 12.77
C ILE A 233 11.02 7.17 14.00
N GLY A 234 12.32 7.12 14.20
CA GLY A 234 13.02 8.06 15.08
C GLY A 234 13.14 9.41 14.40
N ILE A 235 12.89 10.50 15.10
CA ILE A 235 13.07 11.87 14.62
C ILE A 235 14.17 12.53 15.44
N GLU A 236 15.13 13.17 14.78
CA GLU A 236 16.20 13.92 15.41
C GLU A 236 16.30 15.31 14.77
N ASN A 237 16.17 16.37 15.54
CA ASN A 237 16.42 17.73 15.09
C ASN A 237 17.81 18.18 15.57
N ASP A 238 18.81 18.12 14.70
CA ASP A 238 20.20 18.50 14.99
C ASP A 238 20.47 20.01 14.76
N ASN A 239 19.42 20.80 14.53
CA ASN A 239 19.54 22.25 14.37
C ASN A 239 19.49 22.99 15.71
N ASP A 240 20.02 24.22 15.73
CA ASP A 240 19.96 25.12 16.89
C ASP A 240 18.59 25.84 17.03
N TYR A 241 17.58 25.45 16.25
CA TYR A 241 16.25 26.04 16.20
C TYR A 241 15.18 24.96 16.06
N GLU A 242 13.92 25.33 16.28
CA GLU A 242 12.80 24.42 16.12
C GLU A 242 12.42 24.20 14.65
N GLU A 243 11.98 22.99 14.35
CA GLU A 243 11.53 22.56 13.05
C GLU A 243 10.13 21.98 13.12
N GLU A 244 9.23 22.43 12.25
CA GLU A 244 7.93 21.81 12.05
C GLU A 244 8.03 20.70 11.02
N LEU A 245 7.65 19.47 11.38
CA LEU A 245 7.69 18.31 10.50
C LEU A 245 6.31 18.04 9.90
N TYR A 246 6.29 17.79 8.59
CA TYR A 246 5.10 17.45 7.80
C TYR A 246 5.31 16.19 7.01
N LEU A 247 4.22 15.47 6.74
CA LEU A 247 4.18 14.27 5.91
C LEU A 247 3.18 14.44 4.76
N LYS A 248 3.54 13.93 3.59
CA LYS A 248 2.66 13.76 2.44
C LYS A 248 2.87 12.37 1.86
N ILE A 249 1.78 11.70 1.43
CA ILE A 249 1.82 10.39 0.78
C ILE A 249 1.05 10.48 -0.53
N GLN A 250 1.68 10.05 -1.63
CA GLN A 250 1.08 10.11 -2.96
C GLN A 250 1.19 8.75 -3.67
N PRO A 251 0.10 8.24 -4.28
CA PRO A 251 0.16 7.03 -5.08
C PRO A 251 0.92 7.29 -6.38
N GLU A 252 1.71 6.29 -6.82
CA GLU A 252 2.34 6.28 -8.14
C GLU A 252 1.70 5.24 -9.06
N SER A 253 1.19 4.13 -8.49
CA SER A 253 0.49 3.07 -9.22
C SER A 253 -0.50 2.33 -8.31
N GLU A 254 -1.44 1.58 -8.90
CA GLU A 254 -2.44 0.75 -8.21
C GLU A 254 -3.16 1.49 -7.07
N GLU A 255 -3.61 2.72 -7.35
CA GLU A 255 -4.27 3.60 -6.36
C GLU A 255 -5.47 2.93 -5.68
N GLN A 256 -6.20 2.09 -6.42
CA GLN A 256 -7.37 1.38 -5.89
C GLN A 256 -7.00 0.41 -4.77
N LEU A 257 -5.88 -0.33 -4.90
CA LEU A 257 -5.37 -1.19 -3.84
C LEU A 257 -4.93 -0.35 -2.63
N LEU A 258 -4.14 0.71 -2.87
CA LEU A 258 -3.65 1.58 -1.81
C LEU A 258 -4.76 2.29 -1.04
N GLN A 259 -5.91 2.55 -1.68
CA GLN A 259 -7.11 3.10 -1.03
C GLN A 259 -7.80 2.11 -0.08
N GLN A 260 -7.58 0.79 -0.26
CA GLN A 260 -8.11 -0.23 0.66
C GLN A 260 -7.26 -0.36 1.92
N ALA A 261 -5.97 -0.05 1.85
CA ALA A 261 -5.08 -0.09 3.00
C ALA A 261 -5.36 1.06 3.97
N ASN A 262 -5.25 0.78 5.26
CA ASN A 262 -5.34 1.79 6.31
C ASN A 262 -3.93 2.14 6.82
N LEU A 263 -3.77 3.40 7.21
CA LEU A 263 -2.56 3.91 7.86
C LEU A 263 -2.93 4.53 9.20
N ARG A 264 -2.20 4.17 10.23
CA ARG A 264 -2.25 4.81 11.54
C ARG A 264 -0.88 5.30 11.92
N ILE A 265 -0.78 6.56 12.36
CA ILE A 265 0.47 7.19 12.82
C ILE A 265 0.26 7.73 14.23
N VAL A 266 1.11 7.30 15.15
CA VAL A 266 1.02 7.63 16.58
C VAL A 266 2.39 8.09 17.08
N SER A 267 2.44 9.17 17.85
CA SER A 267 3.68 9.59 18.51
C SER A 267 4.04 8.67 19.69
N GLY A 268 5.29 8.76 20.16
CA GLY A 268 5.77 7.98 21.29
C GLY A 268 5.00 8.23 22.60
N ASP A 269 4.29 9.36 22.73
CA ASP A 269 3.42 9.68 23.88
C ASP A 269 1.98 9.18 23.71
N GLY A 270 1.65 8.55 22.57
CA GLY A 270 0.34 8.01 22.27
C GLY A 270 -0.61 8.98 21.54
N THR A 271 -0.16 10.18 21.16
CA THR A 271 -0.95 11.10 20.35
C THR A 271 -1.13 10.55 18.94
N ILE A 272 -2.37 10.45 18.47
CA ILE A 272 -2.69 9.99 17.11
C ILE A 272 -2.61 11.19 16.17
N PHE A 273 -1.70 11.12 15.20
CA PHE A 273 -1.57 12.13 14.15
C PHE A 273 -2.44 11.83 12.93
N TYR A 274 -2.57 10.55 12.60
CA TYR A 274 -3.39 10.09 11.49
C TYR A 274 -3.97 8.71 11.79
N ASP A 275 -5.21 8.49 11.38
CA ASP A 275 -5.89 7.20 11.42
C ASP A 275 -6.96 7.17 10.31
N GLY A 276 -6.68 6.45 9.22
CA GLY A 276 -7.55 6.42 8.05
C GLY A 276 -6.92 5.74 6.85
N ALA A 277 -7.50 5.94 5.66
CA ALA A 277 -7.00 5.33 4.43
C ALA A 277 -5.54 5.75 4.14
N LEU A 278 -4.70 4.79 3.73
CA LEU A 278 -3.30 5.01 3.39
C LEU A 278 -3.14 6.07 2.30
N ILE A 279 -4.02 6.05 1.30
CA ILE A 279 -4.11 7.09 0.27
C ILE A 279 -5.43 7.84 0.44
N SER A 280 -5.34 9.14 0.64
CA SER A 280 -6.48 10.02 0.85
C SER A 280 -6.19 11.43 0.36
N ASP A 281 -7.24 12.21 0.09
CA ASP A 281 -7.09 13.64 -0.25
C ASP A 281 -6.37 14.43 0.85
N VAL A 282 -6.48 13.98 2.09
CA VAL A 282 -5.80 14.57 3.25
C VAL A 282 -4.30 14.35 3.14
N LEU A 283 -3.85 13.08 3.01
CA LEU A 283 -2.42 12.73 2.94
C LEU A 283 -1.77 13.13 1.61
N ASN A 284 -2.54 13.40 0.57
CA ASN A 284 -2.03 13.96 -0.68
C ASN A 284 -1.60 15.44 -0.55
N GLN A 285 -1.82 16.03 0.61
CA GLN A 285 -1.32 17.34 1.00
C GLN A 285 -0.41 17.17 2.22
N PHE A 286 0.52 18.10 2.43
CA PHE A 286 1.36 18.07 3.62
C PHE A 286 0.52 18.17 4.90
N GLN A 287 0.59 17.15 5.73
CA GLN A 287 -0.03 17.10 7.05
C GLN A 287 1.02 17.37 8.12
N TYR A 288 0.74 18.33 8.99
CA TYR A 288 1.57 18.60 10.15
C TYR A 288 1.63 17.38 11.07
N LEU A 289 2.83 16.98 11.45
CA LEU A 289 3.07 15.91 12.39
C LEU A 289 3.37 16.44 13.79
N ASN A 290 4.44 17.20 13.92
CA ASN A 290 4.87 17.78 15.19
C ASN A 290 5.91 18.88 14.97
N THR A 291 6.18 19.65 16.06
CA THR A 291 7.33 20.56 16.14
C THR A 291 8.38 19.96 17.06
N TYR A 292 9.62 19.98 16.62
CA TYR A 292 10.78 19.48 17.38
C TYR A 292 11.72 20.65 17.69
N GLY A 293 11.97 20.90 18.97
CA GLY A 293 12.91 21.90 19.43
C GLY A 293 14.35 21.60 19.04
N SER A 294 15.26 22.55 19.29
CA SER A 294 16.70 22.38 19.07
C SER A 294 17.25 21.17 19.82
N GLY A 295 17.85 20.22 19.12
CA GLY A 295 18.41 18.98 19.68
C GLY A 295 17.34 18.02 20.25
N GLU A 296 16.07 18.20 19.92
CA GLU A 296 15.00 17.34 20.39
C GLU A 296 14.88 16.08 19.54
N GLU A 297 14.62 14.97 20.23
CA GLU A 297 14.36 13.67 19.63
C GLU A 297 12.89 13.29 19.81
N GLY A 298 12.34 12.54 18.87
CA GLY A 298 10.98 12.02 18.92
C GLY A 298 10.87 10.65 18.29
N VAL A 299 9.70 10.03 18.48
CA VAL A 299 9.40 8.72 17.90
C VAL A 299 7.98 8.75 17.33
N LEU A 300 7.84 8.25 16.11
CA LEU A 300 6.56 7.97 15.47
C LEU A 300 6.43 6.48 15.24
N HIS A 301 5.31 5.91 15.62
CA HIS A 301 4.91 4.55 15.27
C HIS A 301 3.91 4.63 14.15
N PHE A 302 4.08 3.79 13.14
CA PHE A 302 3.09 3.66 12.08
C PHE A 302 2.66 2.20 11.95
N GLU A 303 1.44 2.04 11.47
CA GLU A 303 0.81 0.77 11.22
C GLU A 303 0.08 0.86 9.88
N ILE A 304 0.38 -0.05 8.96
CA ILE A 304 -0.31 -0.20 7.69
C ILE A 304 -1.03 -1.53 7.74
N SER A 305 -2.34 -1.54 7.51
CA SER A 305 -3.15 -2.76 7.55
C SER A 305 -4.02 -2.92 6.32
N LEU A 306 -4.24 -4.18 5.92
CA LEU A 306 -5.22 -4.57 4.91
C LEU A 306 -6.47 -5.15 5.57
N PRO A 307 -7.69 -4.78 5.13
CA PRO A 307 -8.91 -5.40 5.63
C PRO A 307 -8.93 -6.91 5.36
N GLU A 308 -9.48 -7.69 6.31
CA GLU A 308 -9.65 -9.14 6.14
C GLU A 308 -10.62 -9.50 5.01
N GLU A 309 -11.61 -8.60 4.73
CA GLU A 309 -12.64 -8.80 3.72
C GLU A 309 -12.19 -8.44 2.29
N LEU A 310 -10.92 -8.10 2.11
CA LEU A 310 -10.38 -7.76 0.80
C LEU A 310 -10.45 -8.98 -0.12
N ASP A 311 -11.08 -8.83 -1.29
CA ASP A 311 -11.28 -9.93 -2.24
C ASP A 311 -10.03 -10.19 -3.10
N ASN A 312 -10.03 -11.33 -3.80
CA ASN A 312 -8.93 -11.76 -4.65
C ASN A 312 -8.64 -10.81 -5.84
N ALA A 313 -9.51 -9.86 -6.16
CA ALA A 313 -9.25 -8.87 -7.21
C ALA A 313 -8.05 -7.95 -6.88
N TYR A 314 -7.71 -7.86 -5.60
CA TYR A 314 -6.56 -7.09 -5.12
C TYR A 314 -5.30 -7.95 -4.90
N SER A 315 -5.34 -9.25 -5.19
CA SER A 315 -4.19 -10.14 -5.11
C SER A 315 -3.22 -9.93 -6.27
N LEU A 316 -1.95 -10.26 -6.07
CA LEU A 316 -0.88 -10.19 -7.07
C LEU A 316 -0.70 -8.77 -7.65
N LYS A 317 -0.92 -7.74 -6.85
CA LYS A 317 -0.75 -6.35 -7.24
C LYS A 317 0.55 -5.76 -6.70
N ASP A 318 1.26 -5.06 -7.57
CA ASP A 318 2.42 -4.26 -7.22
C ASP A 318 2.02 -2.79 -7.21
N ALA A 319 1.85 -2.21 -6.05
CA ALA A 319 1.53 -0.81 -5.89
C ALA A 319 2.75 0.00 -5.44
N LYS A 320 2.82 1.25 -5.86
CA LYS A 320 3.89 2.18 -5.48
C LYS A 320 3.32 3.47 -4.94
N MET A 321 3.97 4.00 -3.92
CA MET A 321 3.66 5.29 -3.32
C MET A 321 4.91 6.03 -2.91
N THR A 322 4.85 7.34 -2.92
CA THR A 322 5.92 8.22 -2.46
C THR A 322 5.54 8.87 -1.14
N TRP A 323 6.41 8.70 -0.15
CA TRP A 323 6.39 9.38 1.14
C TRP A 323 7.29 10.60 1.04
N THR A 324 6.76 11.77 1.35
CA THR A 324 7.56 13.01 1.39
C THR A 324 7.49 13.59 2.78
N LEU A 325 8.63 13.70 3.43
CA LEU A 325 8.82 14.44 4.67
C LEU A 325 9.26 15.86 4.32
N LYS A 326 8.67 16.83 4.98
CA LYS A 326 9.04 18.24 4.87
C LYS A 326 9.29 18.80 6.26
N ALA A 327 10.43 19.48 6.44
CA ALA A 327 10.72 20.27 7.63
C ALA A 327 10.70 21.76 7.28
N VAL A 328 10.10 22.55 8.16
CA VAL A 328 9.93 23.98 7.99
C VAL A 328 10.45 24.71 9.23
N HIS A 329 11.32 25.67 9.00
CA HIS A 329 11.81 26.60 10.03
C HIS A 329 11.34 28.01 9.72
N GLU A 330 10.68 28.67 10.67
CA GLU A 330 10.40 30.08 10.59
C GLU A 330 11.65 30.89 11.03
N GLU A 331 12.34 31.50 10.08
CA GLU A 331 13.37 32.47 10.43
C GLU A 331 12.76 33.64 11.20
N ALA A 332 13.10 33.76 12.46
CA ALA A 332 12.73 34.96 13.24
C ALA A 332 13.31 36.20 12.54
N VAL A 333 12.44 37.06 12.05
CA VAL A 333 12.86 38.37 11.55
C VAL A 333 13.59 39.10 12.70
N GLN A 334 14.91 39.17 12.63
CA GLN A 334 15.67 39.97 13.55
C GLN A 334 15.16 41.43 13.37
N GLN A 335 14.41 41.93 14.34
CA GLN A 335 14.17 43.35 14.46
C GLN A 335 15.51 43.99 14.64
N VAL A 336 16.06 44.52 13.57
CA VAL A 336 17.17 45.45 13.68
C VAL A 336 16.64 46.66 14.48
N GLU A 337 16.97 46.71 15.78
CA GLU A 337 16.73 47.91 16.57
C GLU A 337 17.34 49.10 15.79
N PRO A 338 16.59 50.17 15.58
CA PRO A 338 17.15 51.31 14.92
C PRO A 338 18.31 51.82 15.76
N SER A 339 19.55 51.60 15.30
CA SER A 339 20.74 52.16 15.90
C SER A 339 20.56 53.67 15.98
N ASP A 340 20.71 54.23 17.20
CA ASP A 340 20.70 55.65 17.51
C ASP A 340 21.53 56.42 16.46
N PRO A 341 20.98 57.40 15.76
CA PRO A 341 21.73 58.16 14.75
C PRO A 341 22.80 58.97 15.44
N GLY A 342 24.03 58.45 15.47
CA GLY A 342 25.19 59.26 15.84
C GLY A 342 25.35 60.52 14.97
N PRO A 343 26.07 61.53 15.40
CA PRO A 343 26.05 62.86 14.80
C PRO A 343 26.45 62.83 13.33
N VAL A 344 25.55 63.37 12.49
CA VAL A 344 25.66 63.45 11.02
C VAL A 344 26.86 64.33 10.62
N VAL A 345 27.93 63.64 10.14
CA VAL A 345 28.98 64.33 9.33
C VAL A 345 28.49 64.37 7.89
N ARG A 346 28.12 65.56 7.39
CA ARG A 346 27.78 65.72 5.98
C ARG A 346 29.03 65.59 5.13
N ALA A 347 29.12 64.56 4.36
CA ALA A 347 30.00 64.42 3.20
C ALA A 347 29.14 64.55 1.94
N ASP A 348 29.46 65.45 1.04
CA ASP A 348 28.84 65.56 -0.28
C ASP A 348 29.12 64.27 -1.11
N VAL A 349 28.05 63.56 -1.41
CA VAL A 349 28.11 62.41 -2.31
C VAL A 349 27.29 62.72 -3.56
N PRO A 350 27.81 62.41 -4.79
CA PRO A 350 27.10 62.71 -6.03
C PRO A 350 25.83 61.89 -6.17
N LYS A 351 24.74 62.52 -6.56
CA LYS A 351 23.44 61.84 -6.85
C LYS A 351 23.53 60.96 -8.05
N THR A 352 23.56 59.65 -7.85
CA THR A 352 23.26 58.66 -8.89
C THR A 352 22.33 57.62 -8.31
N GLY A 353 21.05 57.63 -8.70
CA GLY A 353 20.12 56.56 -8.33
C GLY A 353 18.63 56.84 -8.25
N GLU A 354 18.16 58.04 -8.67
CA GLU A 354 16.70 58.32 -8.61
C GLU A 354 15.83 57.66 -9.70
N ALA A 355 16.42 56.93 -10.66
CA ALA A 355 15.65 56.39 -11.80
C ALA A 355 14.86 55.09 -11.51
N SER A 356 15.25 54.29 -10.50
CA SER A 356 14.64 52.97 -10.29
C SER A 356 13.31 52.99 -9.51
N HIS A 357 13.11 53.93 -8.60
CA HIS A 357 11.85 54.01 -7.85
C HIS A 357 10.64 54.40 -8.71
N HIS A 358 10.83 55.28 -9.69
CA HIS A 358 9.74 55.71 -10.58
C HIS A 358 9.31 54.60 -11.55
N ILE A 359 10.21 53.68 -11.93
CA ILE A 359 9.89 52.54 -12.79
C ILE A 359 9.04 51.50 -12.06
N ILE A 360 9.34 51.21 -10.79
CA ILE A 360 8.57 50.27 -9.98
C ILE A 360 7.16 50.80 -9.70
N ILE A 361 7.03 52.07 -9.35
CA ILE A 361 5.72 52.73 -9.14
C ILE A 361 4.91 52.75 -10.44
N GLY A 362 5.56 53.00 -11.57
CA GLY A 362 4.90 52.99 -12.89
C GLY A 362 4.36 51.60 -13.27
N LEU A 363 5.10 50.51 -12.98
CA LEU A 363 4.70 49.14 -13.27
C LEU A 363 3.53 48.69 -12.37
N THR A 364 3.51 49.04 -11.09
CA THR A 364 2.39 48.74 -10.18
C THR A 364 1.10 49.46 -10.55
N ILE A 365 1.18 50.70 -10.97
CA ILE A 365 0.00 51.46 -11.45
C ILE A 365 -0.52 50.88 -12.77
N ALA A 366 0.35 50.47 -13.69
CA ALA A 366 -0.04 49.86 -14.95
C ALA A 366 -0.74 48.48 -14.72
N ALA A 367 -0.23 47.67 -13.81
CA ALA A 367 -0.86 46.37 -13.45
C ALA A 367 -2.24 46.57 -12.80
N GLY A 368 -2.39 47.57 -11.91
CA GLY A 368 -3.68 47.92 -11.30
C GLY A 368 -4.71 48.37 -12.33
N CYS A 369 -4.32 49.21 -13.29
CA CYS A 369 -5.20 49.65 -14.38
C CYS A 369 -5.64 48.52 -15.30
N CYS A 370 -4.79 47.53 -15.58
CA CYS A 370 -5.12 46.37 -16.37
C CYS A 370 -6.18 45.50 -15.67
N ILE A 371 -6.06 45.28 -14.36
CA ILE A 371 -7.03 44.53 -13.59
C ILE A 371 -8.41 45.18 -13.58
N VAL A 372 -8.46 46.50 -13.32
CA VAL A 372 -9.70 47.27 -13.36
C VAL A 372 -10.31 47.26 -14.77
N GLY A 373 -9.49 47.41 -15.82
CA GLY A 373 -9.92 47.29 -17.21
C GLY A 373 -10.57 45.94 -17.54
N MET A 374 -9.98 44.83 -17.06
CA MET A 374 -10.54 43.47 -17.25
C MET A 374 -11.86 43.30 -16.51
N ILE A 375 -11.99 43.84 -15.29
CA ILE A 375 -13.25 43.76 -14.53
C ILE A 375 -14.35 44.53 -15.25
N VAL A 376 -14.08 45.77 -15.69
CA VAL A 376 -15.07 46.60 -16.44
C VAL A 376 -15.46 45.94 -17.77
N TYR A 377 -14.49 45.35 -18.47
CA TYR A 377 -14.76 44.61 -19.72
C TYR A 377 -15.67 43.43 -19.46
N LYS A 378 -15.40 42.61 -18.43
CA LYS A 378 -16.21 41.46 -18.07
C LYS A 378 -17.64 41.81 -17.65
N VAL A 379 -17.81 42.91 -16.88
CA VAL A 379 -19.12 43.41 -16.48
C VAL A 379 -19.90 43.95 -17.69
N ARG A 380 -19.26 44.61 -18.67
CA ARG A 380 -19.90 45.04 -19.92
C ARG A 380 -20.31 43.84 -20.81
N GLN A 381 -19.54 42.77 -20.84
CA GLN A 381 -19.88 41.54 -21.58
C GLN A 381 -21.10 40.86 -20.96
N MET A 382 -21.19 40.81 -19.63
CA MET A 382 -22.38 40.25 -18.95
C MET A 382 -23.66 41.06 -19.19
N LYS A 383 -23.58 42.40 -19.26
CA LYS A 383 -24.73 43.25 -19.58
C LYS A 383 -25.20 43.19 -21.05
N LYS A 384 -24.41 42.63 -21.96
CA LYS A 384 -24.83 42.42 -23.38
C LYS A 384 -25.45 41.04 -23.59
N ARG A 385 -25.48 40.16 -22.59
CA ARG A 385 -26.07 38.80 -22.68
C ARG A 385 -27.40 38.70 -21.91
N ILE A 386 -27.90 39.76 -21.32
CA ILE A 386 -29.28 39.96 -20.81
C ILE A 386 -30.04 40.87 -21.78
#